data_ccc564d15d327f89fe63ed6f4e4a8a2f
#
_entry.id   ccc564d15d327f89fe63ed6f4e4a8a2f
#
_cell.length_a   1.000
_cell.length_b   1.000
_cell.length_c   1.000
_cell.angle_alpha   90.00
_cell.angle_beta   90.00
_cell.angle_gamma   90.00
#
_symmetry.space_group_name_H-M   'P 1'
#
loop_
_entity.id
_entity.type
_entity.pdbx_description
1 polymer ?
#
loop_
_entity_poly.entity_id
_entity_poly.type
_entity_poly.pdbx_seq_one_letter_code
_entity_poly.pdbx_strand_id
1 'polypeptide(L)'
;MLVMRHILKVVNPLGVKDTVTTKYMRQNEIFADAFNYFVYGGEQVINPESLEELDTCEVDVPYGGEKGAKQPVQRTRDVIKSVIAMMDKRTAYLLLAIENQSNIHYAMPVKNMVYDALQYAKQVEAAVASHKVSGDYKGADSDEYLSGFMKEDRLLPVVTLVIYFDSKEWSGPLSIHDMFDKRDARVLALVPDYKINLLAPASIEDEDFGKFQSSLKEVLSFIKYARDKDELKKVLDADESFRHLGREEVDVLNACVGAKIAVKEGEEAVDVCLAIQQMNEEAAQKAAQKERISTLFANIKNLMEKMGWSAEQSMDVLSVSDSDRKAIRQLLKSKT
;
A
#
# COMPACT_ATOMS: atom_id res chain seq x y z
N MET A 1 -7.68 32.12 -23.01
CA MET A 1 -8.78 31.11 -23.06
C MET A 1 -8.31 29.69 -23.40
N LEU A 2 -7.01 29.38 -23.27
CA LEU A 2 -6.44 28.03 -23.57
C LEU A 2 -5.87 27.30 -22.33
N VAL A 3 -5.78 27.94 -21.18
CA VAL A 3 -5.22 27.35 -19.95
C VAL A 3 -6.29 26.63 -19.09
N MET A 4 -7.57 26.89 -19.33
CA MET A 4 -8.68 26.32 -18.54
C MET A 4 -9.17 24.93 -19.01
N ARG A 5 -8.65 24.38 -20.10
CA ARG A 5 -9.09 23.06 -20.63
C ARG A 5 -8.26 21.86 -20.17
N HIS A 6 -7.20 22.06 -19.39
CA HIS A 6 -6.31 20.97 -18.94
C HIS A 6 -6.51 20.51 -17.50
N ILE A 7 -7.41 21.16 -16.73
CA ILE A 7 -7.65 20.81 -15.31
C ILE A 7 -8.76 19.76 -15.13
N LEU A 8 -9.48 19.41 -16.18
CA LEU A 8 -10.66 18.52 -16.10
C LEU A 8 -10.40 17.07 -16.53
N LYS A 9 -9.15 16.60 -16.58
CA LYS A 9 -8.83 15.21 -16.93
C LYS A 9 -7.71 14.62 -16.10
N VAL A 10 -7.84 14.58 -14.79
CA VAL A 10 -7.12 13.58 -13.98
C VAL A 10 -8.05 13.13 -12.85
N VAL A 11 -9.12 12.46 -13.21
CA VAL A 11 -9.63 11.37 -12.38
C VAL A 11 -8.72 10.20 -12.73
N ASN A 12 -7.62 10.02 -11.99
CA ASN A 12 -6.91 8.76 -12.02
C ASN A 12 -7.90 7.73 -11.43
N PRO A 13 -8.33 6.72 -12.19
CA PRO A 13 -8.99 5.59 -11.56
C PRO A 13 -8.02 5.04 -10.52
N LEU A 14 -8.52 4.72 -9.33
CA LEU A 14 -7.75 4.01 -8.29
C LEU A 14 -6.95 2.91 -8.99
N GLY A 15 -5.64 2.92 -8.81
CA GLY A 15 -4.78 1.89 -9.39
C GLY A 15 -5.20 0.52 -8.85
N VAL A 16 -4.88 -0.55 -9.59
CA VAL A 16 -5.19 -1.93 -9.13
C VAL A 16 -4.65 -2.17 -7.72
N LYS A 17 -3.47 -1.64 -7.41
CA LYS A 17 -2.85 -1.73 -6.09
C LYS A 17 -3.71 -1.12 -5.00
N ASP A 18 -4.21 0.10 -5.19
CA ASP A 18 -5.05 0.79 -4.20
C ASP A 18 -6.33 0.04 -3.91
N THR A 19 -6.97 -0.46 -4.98
CA THR A 19 -8.19 -1.23 -4.81
C THR A 19 -7.96 -2.48 -3.98
N VAL A 20 -6.84 -3.18 -4.23
CA VAL A 20 -6.52 -4.44 -3.56
C VAL A 20 -6.07 -4.20 -2.12
N THR A 21 -5.13 -3.28 -1.89
CA THR A 21 -4.66 -2.96 -0.53
C THR A 21 -5.78 -2.38 0.32
N THR A 22 -6.64 -1.57 -0.27
CA THR A 22 -7.84 -1.04 0.35
C THR A 22 -8.78 -2.13 0.81
N LYS A 23 -9.10 -3.07 -0.09
CA LYS A 23 -9.99 -4.20 0.23
C LYS A 23 -9.41 -5.04 1.35
N TYR A 24 -8.11 -5.32 1.30
CA TYR A 24 -7.40 -6.07 2.32
C TYR A 24 -7.43 -5.35 3.69
N MET A 25 -7.05 -4.08 3.73
CA MET A 25 -7.05 -3.27 4.95
C MET A 25 -8.45 -2.96 5.49
N ARG A 26 -9.50 -3.24 4.72
CA ARG A 26 -10.91 -3.15 5.18
C ARG A 26 -11.31 -4.25 6.14
N GLN A 27 -10.61 -5.36 6.18
CA GLN A 27 -10.89 -6.41 7.13
C GLN A 27 -10.59 -5.90 8.54
N ASN A 28 -11.53 -6.09 9.46
CA ASN A 28 -11.40 -5.58 10.82
C ASN A 28 -10.20 -6.17 11.55
N GLU A 29 -9.89 -7.44 11.31
CA GLU A 29 -8.73 -8.12 11.87
C GLU A 29 -7.42 -7.48 11.44
N ILE A 30 -7.26 -7.23 10.14
CA ILE A 30 -6.07 -6.59 9.55
C ILE A 30 -5.92 -5.14 10.05
N PHE A 31 -7.05 -4.42 10.08
CA PHE A 31 -7.09 -3.05 10.57
C PHE A 31 -6.68 -2.98 12.05
N ALA A 32 -7.32 -3.79 12.91
CA ALA A 32 -7.02 -3.82 14.33
C ALA A 32 -5.55 -4.17 14.58
N ASP A 33 -5.03 -5.16 13.86
CA ASP A 33 -3.66 -5.64 14.03
C ASP A 33 -2.62 -4.57 13.67
N ALA A 34 -2.85 -3.82 12.58
CA ALA A 34 -1.98 -2.71 12.20
C ALA A 34 -1.89 -1.65 13.31
N PHE A 35 -3.02 -1.27 13.91
CA PHE A 35 -3.04 -0.30 15.00
C PHE A 35 -2.56 -0.89 16.33
N ASN A 36 -2.88 -2.14 16.62
CA ASN A 36 -2.36 -2.84 17.82
C ASN A 36 -0.83 -2.91 17.79
N TYR A 37 -0.26 -3.22 16.62
CA TYR A 37 1.18 -3.16 16.46
C TYR A 37 1.73 -1.74 16.62
N PHE A 38 1.19 -0.79 15.85
CA PHE A 38 1.79 0.54 15.76
C PHE A 38 1.64 1.37 17.03
N VAL A 39 0.45 1.35 17.67
CA VAL A 39 0.13 2.18 18.82
C VAL A 39 0.45 1.48 20.12
N TYR A 40 0.21 0.16 20.18
CA TYR A 40 0.26 -0.62 21.42
C TYR A 40 1.40 -1.65 21.44
N GLY A 41 2.33 -1.60 20.46
CA GLY A 41 3.49 -2.49 20.43
C GLY A 41 3.17 -3.97 20.28
N GLY A 42 1.98 -4.30 19.73
CA GLY A 42 1.48 -5.67 19.55
C GLY A 42 0.51 -6.14 20.63
N GLU A 43 0.28 -5.33 21.70
CA GLU A 43 -0.77 -5.62 22.66
C GLU A 43 -2.15 -5.52 21.98
N GLN A 44 -3.00 -6.53 22.17
CA GLN A 44 -4.32 -6.61 21.54
C GLN A 44 -5.37 -5.76 22.27
N VAL A 45 -5.24 -4.46 22.12
CA VAL A 45 -6.12 -3.45 22.74
C VAL A 45 -7.37 -3.22 21.90
N ILE A 46 -7.20 -3.18 20.57
CA ILE A 46 -8.30 -2.99 19.63
C ILE A 46 -8.86 -4.37 19.27
N ASN A 47 -10.10 -4.62 19.65
CA ASN A 47 -10.80 -5.85 19.28
C ASN A 47 -11.45 -5.66 17.89
N PRO A 48 -11.15 -6.53 16.89
CA PRO A 48 -11.76 -6.45 15.57
C PRO A 48 -13.30 -6.45 15.58
N GLU A 49 -13.93 -7.18 16.50
CA GLU A 49 -15.39 -7.28 16.59
C GLU A 49 -16.05 -5.97 17.08
N SER A 50 -15.27 -5.11 17.75
CA SER A 50 -15.77 -3.82 18.25
C SER A 50 -15.60 -2.68 17.22
N LEU A 51 -15.02 -2.97 16.06
CA LEU A 51 -14.76 -1.98 15.04
C LEU A 51 -16.02 -1.71 14.22
N GLU A 52 -16.43 -0.43 14.16
CA GLU A 52 -17.53 0.03 13.32
C GLU A 52 -16.98 0.88 12.19
N GLU A 53 -17.41 0.60 10.96
CA GLU A 53 -17.05 1.42 9.80
C GLU A 53 -17.82 2.74 9.85
N LEU A 54 -17.11 3.86 9.95
CA LEU A 54 -17.71 5.17 9.83
C LEU A 54 -17.88 5.55 8.37
N ASP A 55 -18.94 6.29 8.08
CA ASP A 55 -19.17 6.80 6.73
C ASP A 55 -18.02 7.75 6.33
N THR A 56 -17.29 7.35 5.29
CA THR A 56 -16.21 8.14 4.71
C THR A 56 -16.73 9.19 3.72
N CYS A 57 -18.04 9.36 3.62
CA CYS A 57 -18.66 10.29 2.70
C CYS A 57 -18.33 11.73 3.01
N GLU A 58 -17.82 12.36 1.98
CA GLU A 58 -17.80 13.78 1.64
C GLU A 58 -17.23 14.74 2.69
N VAL A 59 -16.02 15.14 2.39
CA VAL A 59 -15.38 16.27 3.05
C VAL A 59 -15.94 17.55 2.43
N ASP A 60 -16.98 18.10 3.04
CA ASP A 60 -17.31 19.51 2.87
C ASP A 60 -16.29 20.34 3.63
N VAL A 61 -15.80 21.40 3.02
CA VAL A 61 -14.87 22.32 3.69
C VAL A 61 -15.66 23.12 4.73
N PRO A 62 -15.36 22.98 6.04
CA PRO A 62 -16.24 23.47 7.10
C PRO A 62 -16.33 24.99 7.27
N TYR A 63 -15.50 25.76 6.64
CA TYR A 63 -15.45 27.21 6.86
C TYR A 63 -15.53 28.00 5.55
N GLY A 64 -16.55 28.84 5.42
CA GLY A 64 -16.59 29.92 4.42
C GLY A 64 -17.58 29.73 3.28
N GLY A 65 -18.68 29.06 3.52
CA GLY A 65 -19.78 29.05 2.56
C GLY A 65 -20.58 30.32 2.57
N GLU A 66 -20.09 31.42 1.98
CA GLU A 66 -21.03 32.39 1.41
C GLU A 66 -21.90 31.66 0.38
N LYS A 67 -23.22 31.89 0.44
CA LYS A 67 -24.18 31.34 -0.52
C LYS A 67 -23.73 31.67 -1.94
N GLY A 68 -22.99 30.81 -2.59
CA GLY A 68 -22.50 31.02 -3.95
C GLY A 68 -21.26 30.25 -4.37
N ALA A 69 -20.48 29.67 -3.49
CA ALA A 69 -19.33 28.84 -3.86
C ALA A 69 -19.80 27.45 -4.30
N LYS A 70 -20.19 27.35 -5.56
CA LYS A 70 -20.45 26.07 -6.23
C LYS A 70 -19.10 25.43 -6.56
N GLN A 71 -18.64 24.52 -5.77
CA GLN A 71 -18.08 23.21 -6.13
C GLN A 71 -17.49 22.59 -4.86
N PRO A 72 -18.05 21.46 -4.39
CA PRO A 72 -17.35 20.64 -3.44
C PRO A 72 -16.06 20.18 -4.14
N VAL A 73 -14.91 20.38 -3.51
CA VAL A 73 -13.66 19.80 -3.99
C VAL A 73 -13.77 18.31 -3.71
N GLN A 74 -14.39 17.60 -4.64
CA GLN A 74 -14.38 16.15 -4.68
C GLN A 74 -12.93 15.72 -4.93
N ARG A 75 -12.15 15.55 -3.86
CA ARG A 75 -10.85 14.90 -3.93
C ARG A 75 -11.11 13.41 -3.97
N THR A 76 -10.80 12.80 -5.08
CA THR A 76 -10.73 11.36 -5.28
C THR A 76 -9.84 10.75 -4.22
N ARG A 77 -10.38 9.82 -3.49
CA ARG A 77 -9.90 9.28 -2.22
C ARG A 77 -9.09 8.04 -2.41
N ASP A 78 -7.91 8.07 -1.85
CA ASP A 78 -7.33 6.86 -1.30
C ASP A 78 -8.09 6.56 -0.01
N VAL A 79 -8.43 5.31 0.21
CA VAL A 79 -9.43 4.90 1.19
C VAL A 79 -9.10 5.36 2.59
N ILE A 80 -9.99 6.17 3.13
CA ILE A 80 -10.04 6.45 4.56
C ILE A 80 -11.09 5.53 5.16
N LYS A 81 -10.67 4.59 5.98
CA LYS A 81 -11.56 3.97 6.94
C LYS A 81 -11.38 4.69 8.26
N SER A 82 -12.41 5.35 8.69
CA SER A 82 -12.51 5.70 10.08
C SER A 82 -13.22 4.56 10.79
N VAL A 83 -12.60 4.06 11.83
CA VAL A 83 -13.20 3.03 12.67
C VAL A 83 -13.15 3.56 14.08
N ILE A 84 -14.28 3.53 14.79
CA ILE A 84 -14.29 3.80 16.23
C ILE A 84 -13.87 2.52 16.92
N ALA A 85 -12.63 2.48 17.37
CA ALA A 85 -12.15 1.40 18.19
C ALA A 85 -12.52 1.66 19.64
N MET A 86 -13.19 0.72 20.24
CA MET A 86 -13.78 0.89 21.54
C MET A 86 -13.26 -0.15 22.53
N MET A 87 -12.16 0.17 23.24
CA MET A 87 -12.13 -0.23 24.63
C MET A 87 -12.80 0.81 25.54
N ASP A 88 -12.86 2.06 25.12
CA ASP A 88 -13.42 3.13 25.96
C ASP A 88 -14.37 4.11 25.25
N LYS A 89 -14.75 3.83 23.97
CA LYS A 89 -15.58 4.72 23.13
C LYS A 89 -15.01 6.13 22.90
N ARG A 90 -13.68 6.32 23.01
CA ARG A 90 -13.07 7.65 23.11
C ARG A 90 -12.00 7.95 22.05
N THR A 91 -11.74 7.08 21.10
CA THR A 91 -10.71 7.32 20.08
C THR A 91 -11.21 6.93 18.70
N ALA A 92 -11.03 7.79 17.71
CA ALA A 92 -11.26 7.49 16.31
C ALA A 92 -9.93 7.12 15.65
N TYR A 93 -9.89 5.98 14.99
CA TYR A 93 -8.72 5.53 14.26
C TYR A 93 -8.97 5.65 12.76
N LEU A 94 -8.03 6.23 12.06
CA LEU A 94 -8.06 6.38 10.61
C LEU A 94 -6.89 5.67 9.97
N LEU A 95 -7.17 4.91 8.93
CA LEU A 95 -6.15 4.27 8.12
C LEU A 95 -6.02 4.98 6.78
N LEU A 96 -4.82 5.41 6.45
CA LEU A 96 -4.42 5.79 5.10
C LEU A 96 -3.51 4.72 4.53
N ALA A 97 -4.00 3.94 3.58
CA ALA A 97 -3.15 3.09 2.77
C ALA A 97 -2.54 3.96 1.67
N ILE A 98 -1.21 4.00 1.60
CA ILE A 98 -0.52 4.71 0.54
C ILE A 98 -0.37 3.79 -0.65
N GLU A 99 -0.76 4.29 -1.82
CA GLU A 99 -0.45 3.68 -3.09
C GLU A 99 1.03 3.43 -3.28
N ASN A 100 1.31 2.22 -3.71
CA ASN A 100 2.63 1.83 -4.05
C ASN A 100 2.86 1.84 -5.55
N GLN A 101 2.97 3.00 -6.11
CA GLN A 101 3.43 3.18 -7.49
C GLN A 101 4.83 3.76 -7.54
N SER A 102 5.83 3.10 -6.96
CA SER A 102 7.23 3.54 -7.07
C SER A 102 7.51 5.01 -6.66
N ASN A 103 6.50 5.78 -6.30
CA ASN A 103 6.61 7.20 -5.99
C ASN A 103 6.05 7.48 -4.59
N ILE A 104 6.94 7.90 -3.72
CA ILE A 104 6.61 8.42 -2.40
C ILE A 104 5.80 9.71 -2.56
N HIS A 105 4.73 9.85 -1.80
CA HIS A 105 3.95 11.07 -1.80
C HIS A 105 4.63 12.11 -0.91
N TYR A 106 5.44 12.99 -1.50
CA TYR A 106 6.24 13.97 -0.77
C TYR A 106 5.43 15.02 0.01
N ALA A 107 4.13 15.16 -0.24
CA ALA A 107 3.24 16.02 0.53
C ALA A 107 2.38 15.24 1.55
N MET A 108 2.81 14.05 1.97
CA MET A 108 2.03 13.20 2.87
C MET A 108 1.72 13.86 4.23
N PRO A 109 2.65 14.58 4.89
CA PRO A 109 2.32 15.29 6.12
C PRO A 109 1.16 16.29 5.96
N VAL A 110 1.15 17.04 4.86
CA VAL A 110 0.05 17.98 4.58
C VAL A 110 -1.26 17.24 4.29
N LYS A 111 -1.18 16.15 3.55
CA LYS A 111 -2.36 15.32 3.23
C LYS A 111 -3.00 14.79 4.52
N ASN A 112 -2.22 14.18 5.41
CA ASN A 112 -2.68 13.66 6.69
C ASN A 112 -3.27 14.77 7.57
N MET A 113 -2.55 15.88 7.73
CA MET A 113 -2.99 17.01 8.53
C MET A 113 -4.37 17.52 8.09
N VAL A 114 -4.61 17.61 6.78
CA VAL A 114 -5.92 18.01 6.26
C VAL A 114 -6.99 17.00 6.63
N TYR A 115 -6.73 15.71 6.52
CA TYR A 115 -7.71 14.69 6.88
C TYR A 115 -8.05 14.68 8.37
N ASP A 116 -7.05 14.78 9.24
CA ASP A 116 -7.28 14.85 10.68
C ASP A 116 -8.08 16.09 11.06
N ALA A 117 -7.71 17.26 10.49
CA ALA A 117 -8.42 18.50 10.72
C ALA A 117 -9.90 18.41 10.30
N LEU A 118 -10.18 17.74 9.18
CA LEU A 118 -11.54 17.53 8.70
C LEU A 118 -12.34 16.59 9.60
N GLN A 119 -11.72 15.56 10.19
CA GLN A 119 -12.37 14.72 11.18
C GLN A 119 -12.71 15.48 12.46
N TYR A 120 -11.82 16.34 12.94
CA TYR A 120 -12.11 17.22 14.08
C TYR A 120 -13.23 18.21 13.76
N ALA A 121 -13.23 18.80 12.56
CA ALA A 121 -14.29 19.70 12.13
C ALA A 121 -15.67 19.01 12.11
N LYS A 122 -15.75 17.77 11.57
CA LYS A 122 -16.98 16.97 11.59
C LYS A 122 -17.48 16.69 13.02
N GLN A 123 -16.58 16.42 13.95
CA GLN A 123 -16.95 16.21 15.35
C GLN A 123 -17.55 17.48 15.98
N VAL A 124 -16.94 18.65 15.69
CA VAL A 124 -17.47 19.94 16.16
C VAL A 124 -18.85 20.19 15.56
N GLU A 125 -19.03 19.99 14.25
CA GLU A 125 -20.31 20.16 13.57
C GLU A 125 -21.40 19.22 14.13
N ALA A 126 -21.04 17.97 14.41
CA ALA A 126 -21.94 16.98 15.01
C ALA A 126 -22.39 17.40 16.42
N ALA A 127 -21.46 17.88 17.27
CA ALA A 127 -21.81 18.40 18.59
C ALA A 127 -22.75 19.60 18.50
N VAL A 128 -22.43 20.57 17.66
CA VAL A 128 -23.27 21.76 17.42
C VAL A 128 -24.68 21.38 16.91
N ALA A 129 -24.74 20.41 15.98
CA ALA A 129 -26.02 19.92 15.46
C ALA A 129 -26.85 19.21 16.56
N SER A 130 -26.20 18.42 17.41
CA SER A 130 -26.84 17.73 18.53
C SER A 130 -27.46 18.73 19.52
N HIS A 131 -26.71 19.76 19.91
CA HIS A 131 -27.20 20.82 20.80
C HIS A 131 -28.37 21.61 20.20
N LYS A 132 -28.35 21.87 18.90
CA LYS A 132 -29.47 22.51 18.20
C LYS A 132 -30.73 21.66 18.20
N VAL A 133 -30.62 20.35 18.06
CA VAL A 133 -31.75 19.42 18.05
C VAL A 133 -32.30 19.21 19.46
N SER A 134 -31.45 19.05 20.46
CA SER A 134 -31.83 18.85 21.87
C SER A 134 -32.35 20.13 22.53
N GLY A 135 -31.94 21.30 22.03
CA GLY A 135 -32.31 22.59 22.63
C GLY A 135 -31.71 22.79 24.03
N ASP A 136 -30.61 22.10 24.35
CA ASP A 136 -29.98 22.07 25.68
C ASP A 136 -29.08 23.27 26.01
N TYR A 137 -29.31 24.40 25.34
CA TYR A 137 -28.62 25.67 25.63
C TYR A 137 -29.04 26.31 26.96
N LYS A 138 -29.89 25.66 27.75
CA LYS A 138 -30.28 26.19 29.06
C LYS A 138 -29.08 26.19 30.02
N GLY A 139 -28.60 27.40 30.31
CA GLY A 139 -27.42 27.61 31.16
C GLY A 139 -26.14 27.87 30.41
N ALA A 140 -26.15 27.77 29.06
CA ALA A 140 -25.03 28.19 28.21
C ALA A 140 -24.76 29.69 28.36
N ASP A 141 -23.52 30.09 28.41
CA ASP A 141 -23.14 31.50 28.32
C ASP A 141 -23.25 32.01 26.87
N SER A 142 -22.99 33.32 26.69
CA SER A 142 -23.06 33.94 25.36
C SER A 142 -22.07 33.33 24.37
N ASP A 143 -20.91 32.90 24.83
CA ASP A 143 -19.83 32.39 23.98
C ASP A 143 -20.12 30.96 23.55
N GLU A 144 -20.64 30.14 24.44
CA GLU A 144 -21.15 28.78 24.12
C GLU A 144 -22.32 28.85 23.14
N TYR A 145 -23.25 29.76 23.36
CA TYR A 145 -24.38 29.95 22.44
C TYR A 145 -23.94 30.41 21.04
N LEU A 146 -22.97 31.31 20.94
CA LEU A 146 -22.46 31.82 19.68
C LEU A 146 -21.64 30.79 18.92
N SER A 147 -20.79 30.03 19.62
CA SER A 147 -19.98 28.97 19.00
C SER A 147 -20.83 27.72 18.70
N GLY A 148 -21.86 27.47 19.48
CA GLY A 148 -22.66 26.24 19.47
C GLY A 148 -21.92 25.02 20.01
N PHE A 149 -20.67 25.19 20.46
CA PHE A 149 -19.82 24.17 21.07
C PHE A 149 -19.66 24.51 22.56
N MET A 150 -20.02 23.56 23.43
CA MET A 150 -20.09 23.80 24.87
C MET A 150 -18.73 23.56 25.53
N LYS A 151 -18.50 24.16 26.71
CA LYS A 151 -17.26 23.94 27.50
C LYS A 151 -17.05 22.47 27.88
N GLU A 152 -18.14 21.73 28.03
CA GLU A 152 -18.11 20.30 28.40
C GLU A 152 -17.94 19.38 27.21
N ASP A 153 -18.11 19.87 25.98
CA ASP A 153 -17.87 19.08 24.78
C ASP A 153 -16.43 18.60 24.69
N ARG A 154 -16.24 17.41 24.21
CA ARG A 154 -14.92 16.80 24.02
C ARG A 154 -14.85 16.16 22.64
N LEU A 155 -13.72 16.33 22.00
CA LEU A 155 -13.43 15.66 20.74
C LEU A 155 -12.74 14.32 21.00
N LEU A 156 -13.03 13.35 20.15
CA LEU A 156 -12.31 12.09 20.13
C LEU A 156 -10.95 12.30 19.46
N PRO A 157 -9.86 11.82 20.04
CA PRO A 157 -8.56 11.85 19.37
C PRO A 157 -8.63 11.12 18.02
N VAL A 158 -8.01 11.71 17.00
CA VAL A 158 -7.90 11.12 15.67
C VAL A 158 -6.47 10.61 15.51
N VAL A 159 -6.31 9.32 15.20
CA VAL A 159 -5.03 8.69 14.92
C VAL A 159 -5.03 8.17 13.49
N THR A 160 -4.26 8.79 12.62
CA THR A 160 -4.10 8.36 11.24
C THR A 160 -2.81 7.56 11.09
N LEU A 161 -2.92 6.34 10.56
CA LEU A 161 -1.79 5.47 10.22
C LEU A 161 -1.61 5.43 8.71
N VAL A 162 -0.38 5.63 8.29
CA VAL A 162 0.07 5.54 6.90
C VAL A 162 0.79 4.23 6.71
N ILE A 163 0.30 3.35 5.82
CA ILE A 163 0.97 2.08 5.51
C ILE A 163 1.62 2.17 4.14
N TYR A 164 2.91 1.87 4.09
CA TYR A 164 3.71 1.91 2.86
C TYR A 164 4.01 0.51 2.35
N PHE A 165 3.20 0.01 1.41
CA PHE A 165 3.34 -1.34 0.84
C PHE A 165 4.47 -1.43 -0.21
N ASP A 166 5.71 -1.14 0.18
CA ASP A 166 6.91 -1.33 -0.64
C ASP A 166 8.07 -1.91 0.20
N SER A 167 8.97 -2.61 -0.47
CA SER A 167 10.22 -3.12 0.11
C SER A 167 11.30 -2.05 0.29
N LYS A 168 11.10 -0.86 -0.27
CA LYS A 168 12.04 0.26 -0.13
C LYS A 168 11.79 0.99 1.17
N GLU A 169 12.84 1.60 1.70
CA GLU A 169 12.72 2.56 2.77
C GLU A 169 11.90 3.79 2.32
N TRP A 170 11.19 4.36 3.25
CA TRP A 170 10.51 5.63 3.03
C TRP A 170 11.53 6.77 3.02
N SER A 171 11.63 7.49 1.92
CA SER A 171 12.54 8.64 1.75
C SER A 171 11.82 9.99 1.66
N GLY A 172 10.51 10.01 1.91
CA GLY A 172 9.71 11.25 1.95
C GLY A 172 9.76 11.95 3.29
N PRO A 173 9.19 13.16 3.39
CA PRO A 173 9.05 13.87 4.65
C PRO A 173 8.22 13.06 5.66
N LEU A 174 8.63 13.07 6.92
CA LEU A 174 7.89 12.47 8.03
C LEU A 174 7.10 13.52 8.83
N SER A 175 7.40 14.80 8.60
CA SER A 175 6.71 15.90 9.27
C SER A 175 6.58 17.12 8.35
N ILE A 176 5.73 18.08 8.76
CA ILE A 176 5.62 19.36 8.05
C ILE A 176 6.94 20.15 8.15
N HIS A 177 7.63 20.05 9.28
CA HIS A 177 8.91 20.73 9.43
C HIS A 177 9.98 20.22 8.47
N ASP A 178 9.91 18.96 8.03
CA ASP A 178 10.82 18.41 7.01
C ASP A 178 10.60 19.01 5.62
N MET A 179 9.44 19.64 5.41
CA MET A 179 9.06 20.22 4.11
C MET A 179 9.47 21.69 3.97
N PHE A 180 9.99 22.34 5.02
CA PHE A 180 10.39 23.74 4.96
C PHE A 180 11.81 23.90 4.46
N ASP A 181 12.00 24.80 3.49
CA ASP A 181 13.29 25.09 2.88
C ASP A 181 14.26 25.78 3.86
N LYS A 182 13.80 26.78 4.61
CA LYS A 182 14.61 27.51 5.60
C LYS A 182 14.03 27.35 6.99
N ARG A 183 14.93 27.08 7.94
CA ARG A 183 14.58 26.71 9.31
C ARG A 183 15.17 27.71 10.30
N ASP A 184 14.52 28.87 10.47
CA ASP A 184 14.79 29.71 11.62
C ASP A 184 14.12 29.05 12.84
N ALA A 185 14.91 28.65 13.82
CA ALA A 185 14.41 27.96 15.01
C ALA A 185 13.34 28.76 15.76
N ARG A 186 13.40 30.08 15.73
CA ARG A 186 12.42 30.98 16.36
C ARG A 186 11.08 30.94 15.65
N VAL A 187 11.11 30.82 14.32
CA VAL A 187 9.88 30.68 13.51
C VAL A 187 9.29 29.29 13.69
N LEU A 188 10.12 28.25 13.62
CA LEU A 188 9.66 26.86 13.81
C LEU A 188 9.04 26.61 15.17
N ALA A 189 9.53 27.28 16.23
CA ALA A 189 8.94 27.19 17.54
C ALA A 189 7.47 27.69 17.61
N LEU A 190 7.05 28.50 16.65
CA LEU A 190 5.67 29.01 16.54
C LEU A 190 4.80 28.20 15.57
N VAL A 191 5.40 27.30 14.81
CA VAL A 191 4.69 26.45 13.82
C VAL A 191 4.54 25.04 14.40
N PRO A 192 3.33 24.57 14.66
CA PRO A 192 3.12 23.18 15.08
C PRO A 192 3.70 22.19 14.07
N ASP A 193 4.47 21.21 14.54
CA ASP A 193 4.99 20.16 13.69
C ASP A 193 3.99 19.01 13.64
N TYR A 194 3.40 18.82 12.47
CA TYR A 194 2.51 17.69 12.23
C TYR A 194 3.33 16.52 11.66
N LYS A 195 3.39 15.43 12.40
CA LYS A 195 4.10 14.19 12.04
C LYS A 195 3.14 13.14 11.52
N ILE A 196 3.58 12.35 10.55
CA ILE A 196 2.84 11.16 10.10
C ILE A 196 3.21 9.95 10.97
N ASN A 197 2.23 9.09 11.21
CA ASN A 197 2.46 7.77 11.77
C ASN A 197 2.67 6.81 10.58
N LEU A 198 3.89 6.36 10.37
CA LEU A 198 4.26 5.56 9.20
C LEU A 198 4.56 4.11 9.61
N LEU A 199 3.87 3.16 8.99
CA LEU A 199 4.17 1.74 9.04
C LEU A 199 4.74 1.32 7.68
N ALA A 200 6.04 1.10 7.61
CA ALA A 200 6.75 0.66 6.42
C ALA A 200 7.43 -0.69 6.68
N PRO A 201 7.22 -1.73 5.86
CA PRO A 201 7.81 -3.06 6.07
C PRO A 201 9.32 -3.02 6.24
N ALA A 202 10.02 -2.18 5.48
CA ALA A 202 11.47 -2.03 5.54
C ALA A 202 12.00 -1.57 6.91
N SER A 203 11.17 -0.88 7.71
CA SER A 203 11.55 -0.36 9.03
C SER A 203 11.07 -1.23 10.20
N ILE A 204 10.40 -2.36 9.94
CA ILE A 204 10.01 -3.32 10.97
C ILE A 204 11.20 -4.22 11.29
N GLU A 205 11.58 -4.33 12.56
CA GLU A 205 12.61 -5.28 12.98
C GLU A 205 12.09 -6.71 12.86
N ASP A 206 12.99 -7.68 12.64
CA ASP A 206 12.58 -9.06 12.34
C ASP A 206 11.83 -9.72 13.50
N GLU A 207 12.27 -9.43 14.72
CA GLU A 207 11.61 -9.91 15.94
C GLU A 207 10.21 -9.32 16.11
N ASP A 208 9.97 -8.14 15.54
CA ASP A 208 8.70 -7.43 15.66
C ASP A 208 7.59 -8.02 14.80
N PHE A 209 7.90 -8.78 13.77
CA PHE A 209 6.88 -9.50 13.00
C PHE A 209 6.08 -10.47 13.85
N GLY A 210 6.66 -11.03 14.92
CA GLY A 210 5.96 -11.88 15.88
C GLY A 210 4.87 -11.16 16.71
N LYS A 211 4.79 -9.84 16.65
CA LYS A 211 3.79 -9.04 17.36
C LYS A 211 2.46 -8.94 16.61
N PHE A 212 2.47 -9.21 15.31
CA PHE A 212 1.23 -9.26 14.52
C PHE A 212 0.48 -10.57 14.77
N GLN A 213 -0.85 -10.50 14.74
CA GLN A 213 -1.73 -11.64 15.00
C GLN A 213 -2.56 -12.05 13.77
N SER A 214 -2.55 -11.26 12.72
CA SER A 214 -3.25 -11.52 11.47
C SER A 214 -2.28 -11.83 10.33
N SER A 215 -2.82 -12.13 9.15
CA SER A 215 -2.03 -12.30 7.91
C SER A 215 -1.26 -11.05 7.48
N LEU A 216 -1.43 -9.93 8.18
CA LEU A 216 -0.61 -8.74 7.96
C LEU A 216 0.88 -9.02 8.20
N LYS A 217 1.20 -9.91 9.13
CA LYS A 217 2.55 -10.44 9.37
C LYS A 217 3.18 -10.97 8.09
N GLU A 218 2.51 -11.94 7.46
CA GLU A 218 3.00 -12.60 6.26
C GLU A 218 3.10 -11.62 5.09
N VAL A 219 2.10 -10.77 4.91
CA VAL A 219 2.09 -9.77 3.84
C VAL A 219 3.24 -8.78 3.99
N LEU A 220 3.44 -8.19 5.18
CA LEU A 220 4.49 -7.20 5.39
C LEU A 220 5.89 -7.82 5.36
N SER A 221 6.09 -9.01 5.95
CA SER A 221 7.39 -9.70 5.90
C SER A 221 7.75 -10.14 4.48
N PHE A 222 6.81 -10.65 3.71
CA PHE A 222 7.05 -10.95 2.29
C PHE A 222 7.45 -9.69 1.50
N ILE A 223 6.74 -8.58 1.70
CA ILE A 223 7.05 -7.31 1.04
C ILE A 223 8.44 -6.82 1.41
N LYS A 224 8.81 -6.87 2.69
CA LYS A 224 10.15 -6.47 3.17
C LYS A 224 11.25 -7.16 2.40
N TYR A 225 11.14 -8.48 2.22
CA TYR A 225 12.18 -9.31 1.60
C TYR A 225 11.95 -9.62 0.12
N ALA A 226 10.92 -9.06 -0.51
CA ALA A 226 10.57 -9.37 -1.90
C ALA A 226 11.68 -9.14 -2.93
N ARG A 227 12.72 -8.36 -2.60
CA ARG A 227 13.87 -8.08 -3.45
C ARG A 227 15.11 -8.87 -3.11
N ASP A 228 15.13 -9.55 -1.98
CA ASP A 228 16.20 -10.42 -1.53
C ASP A 228 15.72 -11.88 -1.52
N LYS A 229 16.16 -12.64 -2.53
CA LYS A 229 15.69 -14.02 -2.72
C LYS A 229 16.10 -14.95 -1.58
N ASP A 230 17.27 -14.71 -1.00
CA ASP A 230 17.83 -15.59 0.02
C ASP A 230 17.14 -15.33 1.36
N GLU A 231 16.92 -14.06 1.71
CA GLU A 231 16.16 -13.69 2.90
C GLU A 231 14.67 -14.05 2.75
N LEU A 232 14.04 -13.79 1.59
CA LEU A 232 12.66 -14.19 1.35
C LEU A 232 12.49 -15.71 1.52
N LYS A 233 13.44 -16.50 1.00
CA LYS A 233 13.39 -17.95 1.17
C LYS A 233 13.45 -18.37 2.63
N LYS A 234 14.33 -17.75 3.43
CA LYS A 234 14.40 -18.02 4.87
C LYS A 234 13.07 -17.73 5.58
N VAL A 235 12.45 -16.62 5.25
CA VAL A 235 11.14 -16.23 5.82
C VAL A 235 10.07 -17.24 5.44
N LEU A 236 10.00 -17.63 4.16
CA LEU A 236 9.02 -18.62 3.68
C LEU A 236 9.25 -20.02 4.31
N ASP A 237 10.51 -20.43 4.48
CA ASP A 237 10.85 -21.72 5.07
C ASP A 237 10.62 -21.74 6.60
N ALA A 238 10.67 -20.59 7.27
CA ALA A 238 10.53 -20.46 8.72
C ALA A 238 9.08 -20.39 9.20
N ASP A 239 8.14 -20.00 8.35
CA ASP A 239 6.75 -19.77 8.73
C ASP A 239 5.77 -20.56 7.85
N GLU A 240 5.13 -21.57 8.45
CA GLU A 240 4.17 -22.42 7.74
C GLU A 240 2.89 -21.69 7.32
N SER A 241 2.59 -20.51 7.89
CA SER A 241 1.41 -19.71 7.55
C SER A 241 1.42 -19.30 6.06
N PHE A 242 2.59 -19.16 5.45
CA PHE A 242 2.73 -18.91 4.00
C PHE A 242 2.19 -20.02 3.10
N ARG A 243 1.94 -21.21 3.64
CA ARG A 243 1.32 -22.32 2.88
C ARG A 243 -0.20 -22.21 2.80
N HIS A 244 -0.79 -21.30 3.57
CA HIS A 244 -2.24 -21.18 3.71
C HIS A 244 -2.71 -19.73 3.61
N LEU A 245 -2.05 -18.89 2.79
CA LEU A 245 -2.48 -17.51 2.58
C LEU A 245 -3.78 -17.46 1.79
N GLY A 246 -4.68 -16.60 2.23
CA GLY A 246 -5.91 -16.33 1.53
C GLY A 246 -5.69 -15.61 0.19
N ARG A 247 -6.74 -15.57 -0.60
CA ARG A 247 -6.70 -14.93 -1.93
C ARG A 247 -6.39 -13.45 -1.84
N GLU A 248 -6.92 -12.74 -0.86
CA GLU A 248 -6.72 -11.30 -0.72
C GLU A 248 -5.29 -10.94 -0.38
N GLU A 249 -4.62 -11.72 0.46
CA GLU A 249 -3.20 -11.60 0.76
C GLU A 249 -2.34 -11.78 -0.50
N VAL A 250 -2.62 -12.84 -1.26
CA VAL A 250 -1.91 -13.11 -2.53
C VAL A 250 -2.15 -12.00 -3.55
N ASP A 251 -3.36 -11.47 -3.64
CA ASP A 251 -3.68 -10.33 -4.51
C ASP A 251 -2.86 -9.08 -4.10
N VAL A 252 -2.68 -8.83 -2.79
CA VAL A 252 -1.81 -7.75 -2.28
C VAL A 252 -0.36 -8.00 -2.68
N LEU A 253 0.18 -9.20 -2.47
CA LEU A 253 1.55 -9.54 -2.85
C LEU A 253 1.77 -9.36 -4.37
N ASN A 254 0.84 -9.85 -5.17
CA ASN A 254 0.89 -9.70 -6.62
C ASN A 254 0.85 -8.22 -7.05
N ALA A 255 -0.01 -7.44 -6.44
CA ALA A 255 -0.17 -6.02 -6.76
C ALA A 255 1.02 -5.17 -6.27
N CYS A 256 1.53 -5.41 -5.05
CA CYS A 256 2.55 -4.56 -4.42
C CYS A 256 3.97 -4.87 -4.88
N VAL A 257 4.33 -6.14 -4.96
CA VAL A 257 5.70 -6.57 -5.31
C VAL A 257 5.81 -7.35 -6.61
N GLY A 258 4.68 -7.58 -7.30
CA GLY A 258 4.67 -8.29 -8.58
C GLY A 258 5.07 -9.76 -8.45
N ALA A 259 4.64 -10.42 -7.38
CA ALA A 259 4.99 -11.80 -7.08
C ALA A 259 4.54 -12.80 -8.15
N LYS A 260 3.46 -12.50 -8.88
CA LYS A 260 2.90 -13.33 -9.98
C LYS A 260 2.46 -14.71 -9.53
N ILE A 261 2.03 -14.84 -8.29
CA ILE A 261 1.49 -16.07 -7.73
C ILE A 261 0.13 -16.33 -8.38
N ALA A 262 -0.03 -17.52 -8.98
CA ALA A 262 -1.29 -17.91 -9.61
C ALA A 262 -2.29 -18.39 -8.55
N VAL A 263 -3.50 -17.87 -8.61
CA VAL A 263 -4.63 -18.32 -7.77
C VAL A 263 -5.62 -19.03 -8.68
N LYS A 264 -5.93 -20.28 -8.41
CA LYS A 264 -6.91 -21.05 -9.18
C LYS A 264 -8.33 -20.67 -8.80
N GLU A 265 -9.25 -20.85 -9.73
CA GLU A 265 -10.67 -20.61 -9.46
C GLU A 265 -11.19 -21.58 -8.41
N GLY A 266 -11.82 -21.05 -7.33
CA GLY A 266 -12.32 -21.87 -6.20
C GLY A 266 -11.27 -22.24 -5.15
N GLU A 267 -10.03 -21.78 -5.26
CA GLU A 267 -8.98 -21.98 -4.26
C GLU A 267 -9.14 -20.91 -3.16
N GLU A 268 -9.41 -21.32 -1.93
CA GLU A 268 -9.58 -20.42 -0.79
C GLU A 268 -8.24 -20.08 -0.12
N ALA A 269 -7.27 -20.99 -0.17
CA ALA A 269 -5.93 -20.83 0.38
C ALA A 269 -4.86 -21.23 -0.64
N VAL A 270 -3.77 -20.50 -0.68
CA VAL A 270 -2.67 -20.66 -1.62
C VAL A 270 -1.39 -21.01 -0.87
N ASP A 271 -0.70 -22.05 -1.31
CA ASP A 271 0.66 -22.36 -0.86
C ASP A 271 1.66 -21.45 -1.61
N VAL A 272 2.00 -20.33 -0.99
CA VAL A 272 2.93 -19.34 -1.54
C VAL A 272 4.34 -19.90 -1.62
N CYS A 273 4.75 -20.75 -0.67
CA CYS A 273 6.07 -21.39 -0.68
C CYS A 273 6.24 -22.27 -1.92
N LEU A 274 5.26 -23.14 -2.18
CA LEU A 274 5.26 -23.99 -3.36
C LEU A 274 5.19 -23.18 -4.66
N ALA A 275 4.34 -22.16 -4.71
CA ALA A 275 4.21 -21.31 -5.89
C ALA A 275 5.53 -20.61 -6.24
N ILE A 276 6.21 -20.02 -5.27
CA ILE A 276 7.51 -19.34 -5.46
C ILE A 276 8.59 -20.36 -5.85
N GLN A 277 8.61 -21.56 -5.25
CA GLN A 277 9.54 -22.62 -5.64
C GLN A 277 9.34 -23.02 -7.10
N GLN A 278 8.12 -23.31 -7.52
CA GLN A 278 7.80 -23.65 -8.91
C GLN A 278 8.19 -22.56 -9.89
N MET A 279 7.91 -21.31 -9.58
CA MET A 279 8.31 -20.17 -10.41
C MET A 279 9.83 -20.07 -10.55
N ASN A 280 10.59 -20.30 -9.48
CA ASN A 280 12.05 -20.28 -9.51
C ASN A 280 12.61 -21.43 -10.34
N GLU A 281 12.06 -22.64 -10.21
CA GLU A 281 12.42 -23.81 -11.01
C GLU A 281 12.15 -23.58 -12.51
N GLU A 282 10.98 -23.07 -12.85
CA GLU A 282 10.64 -22.71 -14.23
C GLU A 282 11.57 -21.62 -14.80
N ALA A 283 11.89 -20.60 -14.00
CA ALA A 283 12.80 -19.53 -14.40
C ALA A 283 14.22 -20.08 -14.65
N ALA A 284 14.69 -20.95 -13.77
CA ALA A 284 15.99 -21.64 -13.90
C ALA A 284 16.03 -22.50 -15.17
N GLN A 285 14.98 -23.30 -15.41
CA GLN A 285 14.86 -24.12 -16.63
C GLN A 285 14.85 -23.27 -17.91
N LYS A 286 14.07 -22.19 -17.93
CA LYS A 286 14.02 -21.26 -19.06
C LYS A 286 15.39 -20.59 -19.30
N ALA A 287 16.10 -20.19 -18.24
CA ALA A 287 17.43 -19.61 -18.32
C ALA A 287 18.46 -20.61 -18.87
N ALA A 288 18.48 -21.85 -18.35
CA ALA A 288 19.36 -22.91 -18.83
C ALA A 288 19.11 -23.28 -20.29
N GLN A 289 17.84 -23.32 -20.71
CA GLN A 289 17.46 -23.57 -22.09
C GLN A 289 17.92 -22.43 -23.01
N LYS A 290 17.75 -21.17 -22.61
CA LYS A 290 18.21 -20.01 -23.37
C LYS A 290 19.73 -20.01 -23.54
N GLU A 291 20.47 -20.31 -22.50
CA GLU A 291 21.93 -20.41 -22.53
C GLU A 291 22.38 -21.53 -23.43
N ARG A 292 21.76 -22.72 -23.33
CA ARG A 292 22.02 -23.85 -24.20
C ARG A 292 21.81 -23.51 -25.68
N ILE A 293 20.66 -22.88 -26.02
CA ILE A 293 20.37 -22.45 -27.37
C ILE A 293 21.38 -21.41 -27.87
N SER A 294 21.77 -20.45 -27.00
CA SER A 294 22.77 -19.44 -27.34
C SER A 294 24.13 -20.05 -27.66
N THR A 295 24.58 -21.01 -26.83
CA THR A 295 25.85 -21.75 -27.03
C THR A 295 25.82 -22.58 -28.30
N LEU A 296 24.75 -23.32 -28.54
CA LEU A 296 24.56 -24.11 -29.78
C LEU A 296 24.56 -23.21 -31.00
N PHE A 297 23.87 -22.07 -30.94
CA PHE A 297 23.85 -21.10 -32.05
C PHE A 297 25.24 -20.56 -32.36
N ALA A 298 26.03 -20.19 -31.34
CA ALA A 298 27.40 -19.72 -31.54
C ALA A 298 28.30 -20.80 -32.13
N ASN A 299 28.19 -22.06 -31.68
CA ASN A 299 28.93 -23.18 -32.24
C ASN A 299 28.57 -23.49 -33.68
N ILE A 300 27.27 -23.49 -34.00
CA ILE A 300 26.79 -23.68 -35.36
C ILE A 300 27.33 -22.59 -36.32
N LYS A 301 27.25 -21.33 -35.88
CA LYS A 301 27.76 -20.20 -36.66
C LYS A 301 29.28 -20.33 -36.89
N ASN A 302 30.04 -20.73 -35.91
CA ASN A 302 31.48 -21.00 -36.04
C ASN A 302 31.78 -22.12 -37.04
N LEU A 303 31.00 -23.22 -37.04
CA LEU A 303 31.16 -24.31 -37.98
C LEU A 303 30.80 -23.87 -39.41
N MET A 304 29.74 -23.11 -39.56
CA MET A 304 29.36 -22.54 -40.87
C MET A 304 30.47 -21.65 -41.46
N GLU A 305 31.04 -20.77 -40.62
CA GLU A 305 32.09 -19.81 -41.00
C GLU A 305 33.45 -20.48 -41.27
N LYS A 306 33.83 -21.42 -40.42
CA LYS A 306 35.20 -22.03 -40.52
C LYS A 306 35.28 -23.24 -41.47
N MET A 307 34.18 -24.02 -41.55
CA MET A 307 34.17 -25.27 -42.31
C MET A 307 33.35 -25.16 -43.60
N GLY A 308 32.66 -24.04 -43.79
CA GLY A 308 31.78 -23.86 -44.98
C GLY A 308 30.52 -24.74 -44.95
N TRP A 309 30.16 -25.29 -43.81
CA TRP A 309 29.02 -26.19 -43.67
C TRP A 309 27.69 -25.45 -43.68
N SER A 310 26.65 -26.15 -44.13
CA SER A 310 25.30 -25.63 -43.96
C SER A 310 24.86 -25.67 -42.48
N ALA A 311 23.86 -24.87 -42.12
CA ALA A 311 23.29 -24.89 -40.77
C ALA A 311 22.78 -26.27 -40.35
N GLU A 312 22.17 -27.02 -41.26
CA GLU A 312 21.70 -28.39 -41.03
C GLU A 312 22.85 -29.35 -40.73
N GLN A 313 23.89 -29.35 -41.56
CA GLN A 313 25.09 -30.16 -41.33
C GLN A 313 25.75 -29.84 -40.00
N SER A 314 25.82 -28.58 -39.65
CA SER A 314 26.39 -28.14 -38.34
C SER A 314 25.52 -28.62 -37.18
N MET A 315 24.19 -28.57 -37.31
CA MET A 315 23.27 -29.09 -36.28
C MET A 315 23.32 -30.60 -36.15
N ASP A 316 23.53 -31.34 -37.26
CA ASP A 316 23.67 -32.81 -37.23
C ASP A 316 24.94 -33.25 -36.49
N VAL A 317 26.08 -32.62 -36.79
CA VAL A 317 27.35 -32.92 -36.13
C VAL A 317 27.32 -32.62 -34.66
N LEU A 318 26.64 -31.55 -34.25
CA LEU A 318 26.46 -31.18 -32.82
C LEU A 318 25.34 -31.97 -32.12
N SER A 319 24.69 -32.91 -32.82
CA SER A 319 23.58 -33.73 -32.31
C SER A 319 22.49 -32.88 -31.66
N VAL A 320 22.12 -31.77 -32.31
CA VAL A 320 21.12 -30.84 -31.81
C VAL A 320 19.75 -31.51 -31.80
N SER A 321 19.01 -31.45 -30.70
CA SER A 321 17.67 -32.01 -30.54
C SER A 321 16.67 -31.33 -31.47
N ASP A 322 15.61 -32.04 -31.91
CA ASP A 322 14.60 -31.47 -32.83
C ASP A 322 13.90 -30.25 -32.25
N SER A 323 13.73 -30.19 -30.95
CA SER A 323 13.15 -29.04 -30.22
C SER A 323 14.06 -27.79 -30.35
N ASP A 324 15.38 -27.97 -30.17
CA ASP A 324 16.34 -26.87 -30.25
C ASP A 324 16.60 -26.43 -31.67
N ARG A 325 16.57 -27.32 -32.68
CA ARG A 325 16.71 -27.02 -34.12
C ARG A 325 15.71 -25.95 -34.55
N LYS A 326 14.45 -26.04 -34.09
CA LYS A 326 13.42 -25.06 -34.45
C LYS A 326 13.77 -23.67 -33.97
N ALA A 327 14.22 -23.53 -32.73
CA ALA A 327 14.64 -22.24 -32.13
C ALA A 327 15.88 -21.68 -32.83
N ILE A 328 16.88 -22.53 -33.15
CA ILE A 328 18.12 -22.12 -33.83
C ILE A 328 17.83 -21.63 -35.26
N ARG A 329 16.97 -22.32 -35.99
CA ARG A 329 16.55 -21.87 -37.34
C ARG A 329 15.87 -20.50 -37.31
N GLN A 330 15.07 -20.21 -36.28
CA GLN A 330 14.46 -18.88 -36.12
C GLN A 330 15.52 -17.80 -35.88
N LEU A 331 16.51 -18.09 -34.99
CA LEU A 331 17.60 -17.17 -34.73
C LEU A 331 18.50 -16.90 -35.91
N LEU A 332 18.75 -17.92 -36.77
CA LEU A 332 19.52 -17.76 -37.99
C LEU A 332 18.79 -16.83 -38.99
N LYS A 333 17.46 -16.95 -39.10
CA LYS A 333 16.64 -16.09 -40.00
C LYS A 333 16.52 -14.65 -39.53
N SER A 334 16.59 -14.39 -38.20
CA SER A 334 16.42 -13.04 -37.62
C SER A 334 17.71 -12.21 -37.62
N LYS A 335 18.85 -12.82 -37.89
CA LYS A 335 20.18 -12.16 -37.89
C LYS A 335 20.85 -12.18 -39.26
N THR A 336 20.15 -12.63 -40.30
CA THR A 336 20.47 -12.45 -41.71
C THR A 336 19.68 -11.25 -42.24
#